data_2ddf240f16e7b4f0b7b25fa385702ba8
#
_entry.id   2ddf240f16e7b4f0b7b25fa385702ba8
#
_cell.length_a   1.000
_cell.length_b   1.000
_cell.length_c   1.000
_cell.angle_alpha   90.00
_cell.angle_beta   90.00
_cell.angle_gamma   90.00
#
_symmetry.space_group_name_H-M   'P 1'
#
loop_
_entity.id
_entity.type
_entity.pdbx_description
1 polymer ?
#
loop_
_entity_poly.entity_id
_entity_poly.type
_entity_poly.pdbx_seq_one_letter_code
_entity_poly.pdbx_strand_id
1 'polypeptide(L)'
;LLRAAKRLDKLKGINTDEEIGIKIIKESLSQPLRWLAKNSGADDGWVVKKVEENSNVNFGFNAATLEFEDLLEAGIIDPVKVTRSALQNAASVASMILTTEALVTDLPSKEDPPPVGNPGMSMGM
;
A
#
# COMPACT_ATOMS: atom_id res chain seq x y z
N LEU A 1 -8.77 5.20 4.22
CA LEU A 1 -9.00 3.76 4.17
C LEU A 1 -9.10 3.16 5.57
N LEU A 2 -8.13 3.37 6.47
CA LEU A 2 -8.12 2.81 7.82
C LEU A 2 -9.43 3.07 8.59
N ARG A 3 -9.93 4.32 8.58
CA ARG A 3 -11.20 4.66 9.24
C ARG A 3 -12.43 4.04 8.58
N ALA A 4 -12.35 3.76 7.28
CA ALA A 4 -13.42 3.07 6.56
C ALA A 4 -13.55 1.60 7.00
N ALA A 5 -12.48 0.98 7.49
CA ALA A 5 -12.49 -0.38 8.01
C ALA A 5 -13.51 -0.60 9.14
N LYS A 6 -13.74 0.44 9.96
CA LYS A 6 -14.79 0.39 11.02
C LYS A 6 -16.21 0.20 10.48
N ARG A 7 -16.46 0.51 9.21
CA ARG A 7 -17.77 0.26 8.59
C ARG A 7 -18.00 -1.22 8.29
N LEU A 8 -16.93 -1.97 8.09
CA LEU A 8 -17.00 -3.41 7.84
C LEU A 8 -17.44 -4.20 9.09
N ASP A 9 -17.27 -3.66 10.29
CA ASP A 9 -17.72 -4.30 11.54
C ASP A 9 -19.25 -4.48 11.60
N LYS A 10 -19.99 -3.74 10.78
CA LYS A 10 -21.45 -3.83 10.69
C LYS A 10 -21.92 -4.82 9.62
N LEU A 11 -21.02 -5.29 8.78
CA LEU A 11 -21.33 -6.29 7.76
C LEU A 11 -21.29 -7.68 8.39
N LYS A 12 -22.30 -8.47 8.08
CA LYS A 12 -22.37 -9.89 8.43
C LYS A 12 -22.29 -10.70 7.15
N GLY A 13 -21.43 -11.69 7.13
CA GLY A 13 -21.38 -12.66 6.04
C GLY A 13 -22.60 -13.57 6.05
N ILE A 14 -22.97 -14.06 4.88
CA ILE A 14 -24.04 -15.04 4.72
C ILE A 14 -23.58 -16.42 5.24
N ASN A 15 -22.27 -16.65 5.19
CA ASN A 15 -21.60 -17.87 5.65
C ASN A 15 -20.22 -17.53 6.23
N THR A 16 -19.56 -18.55 6.80
CA THR A 16 -18.24 -18.43 7.44
C THR A 16 -17.16 -17.96 6.48
N ASP A 17 -17.20 -18.38 5.22
CA ASP A 17 -16.20 -18.03 4.23
C ASP A 17 -16.28 -16.55 3.84
N GLU A 18 -17.50 -16.02 3.73
CA GLU A 18 -17.71 -14.60 3.50
C GLU A 18 -17.28 -13.75 4.70
N GLU A 19 -17.51 -14.22 5.93
CA GLU A 19 -17.00 -13.54 7.14
C GLU A 19 -15.47 -13.49 7.16
N ILE A 20 -14.81 -14.56 6.73
CA ILE A 20 -13.35 -14.59 6.59
C ILE A 20 -12.90 -13.57 5.52
N GLY A 21 -13.58 -13.51 4.38
CA GLY A 21 -13.32 -12.53 3.33
C GLY A 21 -13.43 -11.08 3.82
N ILE A 22 -14.49 -10.78 4.57
CA ILE A 22 -14.68 -9.45 5.18
C ILE A 22 -13.53 -9.11 6.13
N LYS A 23 -13.07 -10.07 6.93
CA LYS A 23 -11.92 -9.92 7.83
C LYS A 23 -10.62 -9.60 7.07
N ILE A 24 -10.35 -10.34 6.00
CA ILE A 24 -9.16 -10.14 5.16
C ILE A 24 -9.17 -8.71 4.58
N ILE A 25 -10.29 -8.27 4.05
CA ILE A 25 -10.41 -6.91 3.50
C ILE A 25 -10.22 -5.87 4.61
N LYS A 26 -10.82 -6.05 5.78
CA LYS A 26 -10.67 -5.14 6.91
C LYS A 26 -9.21 -4.97 7.32
N GLU A 27 -8.45 -6.05 7.43
CA GLU A 27 -7.03 -6.02 7.75
C GLU A 27 -6.20 -5.35 6.65
N SER A 28 -6.55 -5.60 5.39
CA SER A 28 -5.88 -5.00 4.22
C SER A 28 -6.00 -3.47 4.19
N LEU A 29 -7.10 -2.90 4.68
CA LEU A 29 -7.30 -1.44 4.67
C LEU A 29 -6.33 -0.67 5.56
N SER A 30 -5.64 -1.34 6.48
CA SER A 30 -4.56 -0.75 7.28
C SER A 30 -3.23 -0.67 6.54
N GLN A 31 -3.03 -1.49 5.50
CA GLN A 31 -1.74 -1.66 4.84
C GLN A 31 -1.18 -0.37 4.20
N PRO A 32 -1.97 0.49 3.55
CA PRO A 32 -1.43 1.73 2.99
C PRO A 32 -0.75 2.62 4.04
N LEU A 33 -1.37 2.78 5.22
CA LEU A 33 -0.76 3.55 6.31
C LEU A 33 0.47 2.85 6.89
N ARG A 34 0.45 1.51 7.01
CA ARG A 34 1.61 0.73 7.44
C ARG A 34 2.81 0.93 6.53
N TRP A 35 2.58 0.88 5.21
CA TRP A 35 3.64 1.10 4.24
C TRP A 35 4.19 2.53 4.27
N LEU A 36 3.33 3.54 4.44
CA LEU A 36 3.78 4.92 4.63
C LEU A 36 4.67 5.06 5.87
N ALA A 37 4.26 4.48 7.00
CA ALA A 37 5.04 4.51 8.23
C ALA A 37 6.40 3.79 8.05
N LYS A 38 6.41 2.58 7.50
CA LYS A 38 7.65 1.83 7.22
C LYS A 38 8.60 2.59 6.31
N ASN A 39 8.10 3.16 5.23
CA ASN A 39 8.91 3.91 4.27
C ASN A 39 9.52 5.18 4.89
N SER A 40 8.87 5.75 5.90
CA SER A 40 9.39 6.88 6.66
C SER A 40 10.30 6.50 7.84
N GLY A 41 10.49 5.19 8.08
CA GLY A 41 11.29 4.68 9.20
C GLY A 41 10.56 4.63 10.54
N ALA A 42 9.24 4.86 10.57
CA ALA A 42 8.43 4.77 11.77
C ALA A 42 7.90 3.35 12.02
N ASP A 43 7.60 3.03 13.29
CA ASP A 43 6.92 1.79 13.65
C ASP A 43 5.47 1.79 13.13
N ASP A 44 5.19 0.90 12.18
CA ASP A 44 3.91 0.83 11.49
C ASP A 44 2.76 0.40 12.40
N GLY A 45 3.03 -0.49 13.36
CA GLY A 45 2.03 -0.96 14.32
C GLY A 45 1.60 0.16 15.26
N TRP A 46 2.57 0.90 15.80
CA TRP A 46 2.33 2.03 16.67
C TRP A 46 1.57 3.17 15.95
N VAL A 47 1.98 3.49 14.72
CA VAL A 47 1.32 4.53 13.90
C VAL A 47 -0.15 4.18 13.65
N VAL A 48 -0.44 2.97 13.21
CA VAL A 48 -1.82 2.52 12.95
C VAL A 48 -2.66 2.62 14.22
N LYS A 49 -2.16 2.07 15.32
CA LYS A 49 -2.86 2.08 16.61
C LYS A 49 -3.19 3.49 17.07
N LYS A 50 -2.21 4.39 17.03
CA LYS A 50 -2.39 5.79 17.45
C LYS A 50 -3.43 6.54 16.61
N VAL A 51 -3.48 6.29 15.30
CA VAL A 51 -4.50 6.88 14.42
C VAL A 51 -5.88 6.27 14.69
N GLU A 52 -5.99 4.97 14.97
CA GLU A 52 -7.28 4.30 15.26
C GLU A 52 -7.90 4.75 16.58
N GLU A 53 -7.08 4.99 17.60
CA GLU A 53 -7.51 5.40 18.94
C GLU A 53 -8.02 6.85 18.96
N ASN A 54 -7.58 7.70 18.04
CA ASN A 54 -7.98 9.10 18.01
C ASN A 54 -9.38 9.27 17.39
N SER A 55 -10.23 10.02 18.07
CA SER A 55 -11.60 10.30 17.64
C SER A 55 -11.71 11.35 16.52
N ASN A 56 -10.70 12.22 16.38
CA ASN A 56 -10.69 13.22 15.31
C ASN A 56 -10.51 12.53 13.94
N VAL A 57 -11.44 12.75 13.04
CA VAL A 57 -11.46 12.14 11.70
C VAL A 57 -10.26 12.58 10.85
N ASN A 58 -9.80 13.80 11.03
CA ASN A 58 -8.69 14.39 10.27
C ASN A 58 -7.32 14.03 10.87
N PHE A 59 -7.27 13.54 12.10
CA PHE A 59 -6.02 13.16 12.74
C PHE A 59 -5.34 12.02 11.99
N GLY A 60 -4.06 12.20 11.66
CA GLY A 60 -3.27 11.22 10.95
C GLY A 60 -1.78 11.38 11.20
N PHE A 61 -0.98 10.60 10.50
CA PHE A 61 0.47 10.60 10.56
C PHE A 61 1.05 11.30 9.33
N ASN A 62 1.85 12.34 9.55
CA ASN A 62 2.61 13.00 8.50
C ASN A 62 3.97 12.30 8.35
N ALA A 63 4.14 11.56 7.27
CA ALA A 63 5.36 10.80 7.01
C ALA A 63 6.59 11.67 6.67
N ALA A 64 6.39 12.95 6.31
CA ALA A 64 7.47 13.87 6.01
C ALA A 64 8.10 14.47 7.27
N THR A 65 7.27 14.78 8.28
CA THR A 65 7.71 15.38 9.57
C THR A 65 7.83 14.33 10.68
N LEU A 66 7.30 13.11 10.48
CA LEU A 66 7.17 12.04 11.46
C LEU A 66 6.27 12.42 12.66
N GLU A 67 5.38 13.36 12.47
CA GLU A 67 4.48 13.87 13.50
C GLU A 67 3.02 13.46 13.27
N PHE A 68 2.24 13.54 14.34
CA PHE A 68 0.80 13.33 14.28
C PHE A 68 0.10 14.67 14.37
N GLU A 69 -0.72 14.98 13.37
CA GLU A 69 -1.39 16.26 13.25
C GLU A 69 -2.77 16.14 12.57
N ASP A 70 -3.50 17.24 12.47
CA ASP A 70 -4.67 17.32 11.61
C ASP A 70 -4.22 17.45 10.15
N LEU A 71 -4.40 16.38 9.37
CA LEU A 71 -3.95 16.31 7.98
C LEU A 71 -4.70 17.27 7.06
N LEU A 72 -5.93 17.64 7.43
CA LEU A 72 -6.70 18.62 6.66
C LEU A 72 -6.12 20.02 6.83
N GLU A 73 -5.76 20.40 8.05
CA GLU A 73 -5.10 21.68 8.34
C GLU A 73 -3.69 21.75 7.73
N ALA A 74 -2.97 20.63 7.75
CA ALA A 74 -1.66 20.50 7.12
C ALA A 74 -1.71 20.47 5.58
N GLY A 75 -2.90 20.46 4.97
CA GLY A 75 -3.07 20.38 3.51
C GLY A 75 -2.77 19.01 2.90
N ILE A 76 -2.67 17.97 3.71
CA ILE A 76 -2.39 16.59 3.27
C ILE A 76 -3.73 15.89 3.01
N ILE A 77 -4.20 15.98 1.77
CA ILE A 77 -5.54 15.50 1.40
C ILE A 77 -5.47 14.68 0.13
N ASP A 78 -6.09 13.50 0.14
CA ASP A 78 -6.33 12.71 -1.06
C ASP A 78 -7.76 12.89 -1.56
N PRO A 79 -7.98 13.14 -2.86
CA PRO A 79 -9.32 13.13 -3.44
C PRO A 79 -10.00 11.77 -3.25
N VAL A 80 -11.25 11.77 -2.78
CA VAL A 80 -12.02 10.54 -2.54
C VAL A 80 -12.11 9.66 -3.79
N LYS A 81 -12.21 10.27 -4.98
CA LYS A 81 -12.23 9.54 -6.25
C LYS A 81 -10.96 8.72 -6.46
N VAL A 82 -9.80 9.26 -6.11
CA VAL A 82 -8.50 8.56 -6.26
C VAL A 82 -8.43 7.36 -5.32
N THR A 83 -8.68 7.58 -4.03
CA THR A 83 -8.66 6.50 -3.01
C THR A 83 -9.69 5.40 -3.31
N ARG A 84 -10.88 5.78 -3.78
CA ARG A 84 -11.91 4.82 -4.17
C ARG A 84 -11.50 4.00 -5.39
N SER A 85 -10.98 4.64 -6.44
CA SER A 85 -10.53 3.95 -7.65
C SER A 85 -9.36 3.01 -7.37
N ALA A 86 -8.42 3.43 -6.52
CA ALA A 86 -7.30 2.59 -6.11
C ALA A 86 -7.80 1.32 -5.41
N LEU A 87 -8.75 1.44 -4.49
CA LEU A 87 -9.33 0.29 -3.78
C LEU A 87 -10.10 -0.64 -4.73
N GLN A 88 -10.89 -0.09 -5.65
CA GLN A 88 -11.63 -0.88 -6.64
C GLN A 88 -10.70 -1.65 -7.57
N ASN A 89 -9.64 -1.01 -8.06
CA ASN A 89 -8.65 -1.66 -8.91
C ASN A 89 -7.88 -2.75 -8.16
N ALA A 90 -7.47 -2.49 -6.93
CA ALA A 90 -6.79 -3.48 -6.09
C ALA A 90 -7.69 -4.72 -5.84
N ALA A 91 -8.96 -4.51 -5.54
CA ALA A 91 -9.92 -5.61 -5.36
C ALA A 91 -10.12 -6.41 -6.65
N SER A 92 -10.19 -5.74 -7.81
CA SER A 92 -10.33 -6.40 -9.12
C SER A 92 -9.13 -7.30 -9.42
N VAL A 93 -7.91 -6.78 -9.23
CA VAL A 93 -6.67 -7.57 -9.44
C VAL A 93 -6.59 -8.73 -8.46
N ALA A 94 -6.88 -8.51 -7.18
CA ALA A 94 -6.88 -9.57 -6.17
C ALA A 94 -7.89 -10.68 -6.52
N SER A 95 -9.08 -10.32 -6.99
CA SER A 95 -10.10 -11.30 -7.42
C SER A 95 -9.62 -12.14 -8.60
N MET A 96 -8.93 -11.54 -9.57
CA MET A 96 -8.36 -12.28 -10.70
C MET A 96 -7.29 -13.26 -10.22
N ILE A 97 -6.39 -12.84 -9.34
CA ILE A 97 -5.33 -13.71 -8.80
C ILE A 97 -5.93 -14.88 -8.02
N LEU A 98 -6.94 -14.63 -7.18
CA LEU A 98 -7.60 -15.66 -6.38
C LEU A 98 -8.34 -16.72 -7.22
N THR A 99 -8.77 -16.35 -8.43
CA THR A 99 -9.50 -17.27 -9.33
C THR A 99 -8.61 -17.93 -10.38
N THR A 100 -7.31 -17.61 -10.43
CA THR A 100 -6.35 -18.22 -11.37
C THR A 100 -5.67 -19.45 -10.75
N GLU A 101 -5.48 -20.49 -11.55
CA GLU A 101 -4.75 -21.72 -11.16
C GLU A 101 -3.26 -21.64 -11.49
N ALA A 102 -2.88 -20.83 -12.48
CA ALA A 102 -1.50 -20.69 -12.93
C ALA A 102 -1.19 -19.26 -13.38
N LEU A 103 0.04 -18.84 -13.16
CA LEU A 103 0.60 -17.60 -13.66
C LEU A 103 1.71 -17.90 -14.66
N VAL A 104 1.63 -17.31 -15.85
CA VAL A 104 2.68 -17.38 -16.87
C VAL A 104 3.35 -16.03 -16.97
N THR A 105 4.67 -16.02 -16.81
CA THR A 105 5.49 -14.80 -16.89
C THR A 105 6.81 -15.08 -17.59
N ASP A 106 7.42 -14.06 -18.15
CA ASP A 106 8.75 -14.16 -18.73
C ASP A 106 9.81 -14.33 -17.63
N LEU A 107 10.83 -15.11 -17.93
CA LEU A 107 12.01 -15.17 -17.05
C LEU A 107 12.75 -13.84 -17.13
N PRO A 108 13.30 -13.35 -16.01
CA PRO A 108 14.15 -12.17 -16.03
C PRO A 108 15.29 -12.40 -17.02
N SER A 109 15.44 -11.51 -18.02
CA SER A 109 16.60 -11.56 -18.91
C SER A 109 17.85 -11.37 -18.07
N LYS A 110 18.87 -12.22 -18.28
CA LYS A 110 20.21 -11.92 -17.78
C LYS A 110 20.66 -10.64 -18.46
N GLU A 111 20.87 -9.58 -17.70
CA GLU A 111 21.52 -8.38 -18.21
C GLU A 111 22.89 -8.82 -18.76
N ASP A 112 23.10 -8.67 -20.05
CA ASP A 112 24.44 -8.83 -20.62
C ASP A 112 25.36 -7.82 -19.94
N PRO A 113 26.56 -8.24 -19.48
CA PRO A 113 27.49 -7.31 -18.88
C PRO A 113 27.80 -6.19 -19.89
N PRO A 114 27.90 -4.93 -19.44
CA PRO A 114 28.14 -3.82 -20.33
C PRO A 114 29.41 -4.11 -21.18
N PRO A 115 29.42 -3.77 -22.46
CA PRO A 115 30.55 -4.06 -23.32
C PRO A 115 31.81 -3.47 -22.72
N VAL A 116 32.77 -4.34 -22.41
CA VAL A 116 34.10 -3.95 -21.92
C VAL A 116 34.72 -3.06 -22.99
N GLY A 117 34.79 -1.77 -22.71
CA GLY A 117 35.45 -0.80 -23.57
C GLY A 117 36.89 -1.27 -23.85
N ASN A 118 37.20 -1.46 -25.10
CA ASN A 118 38.50 -1.87 -25.57
C ASN A 118 39.55 -0.81 -25.19
N PRO A 119 40.50 -1.07 -24.28
CA PRO A 119 41.58 -0.13 -24.00
C PRO A 119 42.69 -0.38 -25.01
N GLY A 120 42.66 0.34 -26.08
CA GLY A 120 43.78 0.18 -26.97
C GLY A 120 43.58 0.84 -28.30
N MET A 121 44.12 2.05 -28.43
CA MET A 121 45.04 2.45 -29.45
C MET A 121 45.44 3.91 -29.25
N SER A 122 46.30 4.11 -28.25
CA SER A 122 47.26 5.22 -28.32
C SER A 122 48.46 4.71 -29.13
N MET A 123 48.48 5.03 -30.39
CA MET A 123 49.74 5.15 -31.15
C MET A 123 49.89 6.63 -31.44
N GLY A 124 50.80 7.23 -30.91
CA GLY A 124 52.13 7.63 -31.16
C GLY A 124 52.36 8.20 -32.55
N MET A 125 52.52 9.45 -32.65
CA MET A 125 53.56 10.15 -33.42
C MET A 125 53.56 11.60 -32.96
#